data_adfad1da74f2b7339c475660778f85d6
#
_entry.id   adfad1da74f2b7339c475660778f85d6
#
_cell.length_a   1.000
_cell.length_b   1.000
_cell.length_c   1.000
_cell.angle_alpha   90.00
_cell.angle_beta   90.00
_cell.angle_gamma   90.00
#
_symmetry.space_group_name_H-M   'P 1'
#
loop_
_entity.id
_entity.type
_entity.pdbx_description
1 polymer ?
#
loop_
_entity_poly.entity_id
_entity_poly.type
_entity_poly.pdbx_seq_one_letter_code
_entity_poly.pdbx_strand_id
1 'polypeptide(L)'
;MASELQRPKTPLPLFSDYHTHPQGHRVQRYTQALLQPWADSARRVGLKDIAFTDHDRYHAGIEFDEIDQLRERNQDLRIRAGIELDNDPIHSAAGRKWIEQHWDKLDFVLGSVHFLDRADQMFDSVPEGAAQFDGRDIDAMYADYFRRIRELVETGLVDCLAHLDLIKIHGHRPNADIASLIGETLEIVRRRNIAIELSTAGWRKPINELYPSDPIIELAIGKGIPLTTASDAHSHVQLGENFARLARKISAFGVRHVCIFQKHKRAELPLQV
;
A
#
# COMPACT_ATOMS: atom_id res chain seq x y z
N MET A 1 31.69 13.92 11.77
CA MET A 1 30.98 13.45 12.98
C MET A 1 29.62 12.96 12.55
N ALA A 2 29.46 11.65 12.45
CA ALA A 2 28.17 11.03 12.09
C ALA A 2 27.23 11.19 13.30
N SER A 3 26.06 11.80 13.09
CA SER A 3 25.03 11.89 14.11
C SER A 3 24.55 10.48 14.44
N GLU A 4 24.77 9.99 15.65
CA GLU A 4 24.12 8.82 16.19
C GLU A 4 22.60 9.04 16.15
N LEU A 5 21.94 8.37 15.21
CA LEU A 5 20.49 8.24 15.18
C LEU A 5 20.10 7.47 16.46
N GLN A 6 19.60 8.20 17.46
CA GLN A 6 19.12 7.64 18.72
C GLN A 6 18.04 6.58 18.40
N ARG A 7 18.30 5.34 18.83
CA ARG A 7 17.28 4.28 18.81
C ARG A 7 16.07 4.74 19.61
N PRO A 8 14.83 4.57 19.09
CA PRO A 8 13.65 4.83 19.89
C PRO A 8 13.70 3.96 21.15
N LYS A 9 13.53 4.59 22.32
CA LYS A 9 13.63 3.93 23.65
C LYS A 9 12.48 2.98 23.97
N THR A 10 11.48 2.90 23.09
CA THR A 10 10.33 2.00 23.23
C THR A 10 10.25 1.14 21.98
N PRO A 11 10.10 -0.20 22.09
CA PRO A 11 9.85 -1.02 20.90
C PRO A 11 8.61 -0.47 20.19
N LEU A 12 8.71 -0.24 18.89
CA LEU A 12 7.53 0.03 18.09
C LEU A 12 6.58 -1.16 18.23
N PRO A 13 5.25 -0.95 18.34
CA PRO A 13 4.31 -2.04 18.27
C PRO A 13 4.62 -2.88 17.02
N LEU A 14 4.45 -4.20 17.13
CA LEU A 14 4.76 -5.13 16.02
C LEU A 14 3.87 -4.81 14.82
N PHE A 15 4.33 -3.91 13.98
CA PHE A 15 3.72 -3.64 12.69
C PHE A 15 4.41 -4.44 11.60
N SER A 16 3.62 -4.80 10.63
CA SER A 16 4.07 -5.21 9.31
C SER A 16 4.11 -4.00 8.38
N ASP A 17 4.96 -4.02 7.38
CA ASP A 17 4.94 -3.04 6.29
C ASP A 17 4.68 -3.77 4.97
N TYR A 18 3.47 -3.61 4.46
CA TYR A 18 2.99 -4.39 3.31
C TYR A 18 2.94 -3.59 2.01
N HIS A 19 3.60 -2.41 1.98
CA HIS A 19 3.70 -1.61 0.77
C HIS A 19 5.09 -0.97 0.64
N THR A 20 5.93 -1.60 -0.17
CA THR A 20 7.32 -1.14 -0.38
C THR A 20 7.79 -1.41 -1.80
N HIS A 21 8.61 -0.51 -2.31
CA HIS A 21 9.10 -0.49 -3.69
C HIS A 21 10.63 -0.57 -3.76
N PRO A 22 11.23 -1.76 -3.68
CA PRO A 22 12.69 -1.91 -3.82
C PRO A 22 13.23 -1.37 -5.15
N GLN A 23 12.48 -1.49 -6.24
CA GLN A 23 12.88 -0.98 -7.55
C GLN A 23 12.64 0.53 -7.70
N GLY A 24 11.85 1.15 -6.80
CA GLY A 24 11.42 2.53 -6.95
C GLY A 24 10.52 2.69 -8.18
N HIS A 25 10.82 3.69 -9.03
CA HIS A 25 10.03 3.96 -10.25
C HIS A 25 10.73 3.51 -11.54
N ARG A 26 11.46 2.40 -11.51
CA ARG A 26 12.17 1.88 -12.69
C ARG A 26 12.27 0.37 -12.65
N VAL A 27 12.38 -0.28 -13.81
CA VAL A 27 12.74 -1.70 -13.86
C VAL A 27 14.18 -1.86 -13.36
N GLN A 28 14.32 -2.56 -12.24
CA GLN A 28 15.61 -2.92 -11.66
C GLN A 28 15.54 -4.36 -11.16
N ARG A 29 16.44 -5.20 -11.68
CA ARG A 29 16.46 -6.61 -11.27
C ARG A 29 16.74 -6.73 -9.77
N TYR A 30 15.97 -7.55 -9.09
CA TYR A 30 16.21 -7.92 -7.70
C TYR A 30 17.56 -8.61 -7.57
N THR A 31 18.32 -8.19 -6.59
CA THR A 31 19.61 -8.76 -6.18
C THR A 31 19.72 -8.66 -4.67
N GLN A 32 20.59 -9.42 -4.04
CA GLN A 32 20.84 -9.29 -2.60
C GLN A 32 21.31 -7.88 -2.23
N ALA A 33 22.10 -7.23 -3.11
CA ALA A 33 22.57 -5.86 -2.87
C ALA A 33 21.42 -4.84 -2.85
N LEU A 34 20.36 -5.07 -3.62
CA LEU A 34 19.16 -4.23 -3.61
C LEU A 34 18.25 -4.53 -2.41
N LEU A 35 18.07 -5.80 -2.08
CA LEU A 35 17.05 -6.24 -1.12
C LEU A 35 17.55 -6.27 0.33
N GLN A 36 18.83 -6.59 0.60
CA GLN A 36 19.36 -6.68 1.96
C GLN A 36 19.20 -5.38 2.77
N PRO A 37 19.41 -4.17 2.22
CA PRO A 37 19.18 -2.92 2.95
C PRO A 37 17.75 -2.77 3.51
N TRP A 38 16.75 -3.37 2.86
CA TRP A 38 15.36 -3.38 3.34
C TRP A 38 15.20 -4.27 4.57
N ALA A 39 15.79 -5.46 4.56
CA ALA A 39 15.79 -6.35 5.71
C ALA A 39 16.53 -5.72 6.92
N ASP A 40 17.65 -5.05 6.68
CA ASP A 40 18.40 -4.36 7.71
C ASP A 40 17.62 -3.15 8.28
N SER A 41 16.91 -2.43 7.42
CA SER A 41 16.04 -1.33 7.84
C SER A 41 14.84 -1.84 8.66
N ALA A 42 14.22 -2.95 8.25
CA ALA A 42 13.13 -3.57 9.01
C ALA A 42 13.55 -3.90 10.44
N ARG A 43 14.73 -4.49 10.62
CA ARG A 43 15.30 -4.77 11.95
C ARG A 43 15.54 -3.50 12.76
N ARG A 44 16.11 -2.48 12.10
CA ARG A 44 16.42 -1.20 12.77
C ARG A 44 15.18 -0.52 13.31
N VAL A 45 14.05 -0.59 12.58
CA VAL A 45 12.77 0.00 13.00
C VAL A 45 11.86 -0.96 13.77
N GLY A 46 12.30 -2.22 13.97
CA GLY A 46 11.60 -3.20 14.79
C GLY A 46 10.47 -3.95 14.08
N LEU A 47 10.37 -3.88 12.74
CA LEU A 47 9.42 -4.66 11.95
C LEU A 47 9.78 -6.15 11.96
N LYS A 48 8.78 -7.00 11.88
CA LYS A 48 8.91 -8.47 11.86
C LYS A 48 8.31 -9.12 10.62
N ASP A 49 7.59 -8.35 9.80
CA ASP A 49 6.97 -8.81 8.57
C ASP A 49 6.95 -7.67 7.55
N ILE A 50 7.53 -7.88 6.38
CA ILE A 50 7.57 -6.88 5.31
C ILE A 50 7.21 -7.54 3.98
N ALA A 51 6.59 -6.78 3.08
CA ALA A 51 6.31 -7.22 1.71
C ALA A 51 7.00 -6.31 0.70
N PHE A 52 7.59 -6.91 -0.34
CA PHE A 52 8.03 -6.19 -1.52
C PHE A 52 6.88 -6.18 -2.52
N THR A 53 6.42 -5.01 -2.91
CA THR A 53 5.22 -4.80 -3.70
C THR A 53 5.45 -3.80 -4.83
N ASP A 54 6.56 -3.94 -5.54
CA ASP A 54 6.81 -3.08 -6.70
C ASP A 54 5.63 -3.10 -7.67
N HIS A 55 5.40 -1.98 -8.38
CA HIS A 55 4.33 -1.89 -9.36
C HIS A 55 4.40 -2.97 -10.43
N ASP A 56 3.28 -3.46 -10.86
CA ASP A 56 3.14 -4.51 -11.86
C ASP A 56 3.80 -4.19 -13.21
N ARG A 57 3.92 -2.92 -13.56
CA ARG A 57 4.68 -2.47 -14.74
C ARG A 57 6.18 -2.77 -14.66
N TYR A 58 6.71 -3.01 -13.46
CA TYR A 58 8.12 -3.34 -13.22
C TYR A 58 8.34 -4.83 -12.91
N HIS A 59 7.34 -5.68 -13.13
CA HIS A 59 7.39 -7.11 -12.83
C HIS A 59 8.61 -7.85 -13.41
N ALA A 60 9.13 -7.38 -14.54
CA ALA A 60 10.30 -7.97 -15.18
C ALA A 60 11.59 -7.93 -14.34
N GLY A 61 11.63 -7.08 -13.30
CA GLY A 61 12.75 -7.02 -12.36
C GLY A 61 12.59 -7.92 -11.14
N ILE A 62 11.43 -8.54 -10.93
CA ILE A 62 11.16 -9.37 -9.76
C ILE A 62 11.79 -10.76 -9.95
N GLU A 63 12.69 -11.13 -9.02
CA GLU A 63 13.37 -12.41 -8.98
C GLU A 63 13.00 -13.13 -7.67
N PHE A 64 12.16 -14.15 -7.77
CA PHE A 64 11.70 -14.91 -6.59
C PHE A 64 12.85 -15.63 -5.89
N ASP A 65 13.83 -16.15 -6.63
CA ASP A 65 15.00 -16.83 -6.07
C ASP A 65 15.83 -15.88 -5.18
N GLU A 66 15.92 -14.59 -5.53
CA GLU A 66 16.58 -13.58 -4.70
C GLU A 66 15.80 -13.29 -3.40
N ILE A 67 14.46 -13.30 -3.48
CA ILE A 67 13.62 -13.18 -2.28
C ILE A 67 13.81 -14.40 -1.38
N ASP A 68 13.86 -15.61 -1.94
CA ASP A 68 14.04 -16.84 -1.17
C ASP A 68 15.42 -16.89 -0.51
N GLN A 69 16.48 -16.51 -1.22
CA GLN A 69 17.82 -16.37 -0.62
C GLN A 69 17.83 -15.33 0.50
N LEU A 70 17.12 -14.22 0.32
CA LEU A 70 17.00 -13.19 1.37
C LEU A 70 16.29 -13.74 2.61
N ARG A 71 15.21 -14.53 2.43
CA ARG A 71 14.50 -15.22 3.52
C ARG A 71 15.42 -16.18 4.30
N GLU A 72 16.21 -16.97 3.59
CA GLU A 72 17.17 -17.91 4.20
C GLU A 72 18.21 -17.20 5.09
N ARG A 73 18.67 -16.03 4.65
CA ARG A 73 19.66 -15.22 5.40
C ARG A 73 19.05 -14.43 6.55
N ASN A 74 17.72 -14.22 6.54
CA ASN A 74 17.03 -13.30 7.45
C ASN A 74 15.86 -14.00 8.16
N GLN A 75 16.10 -15.18 8.76
CA GLN A 75 15.06 -16.04 9.37
C GLN A 75 14.30 -15.40 10.54
N ASP A 76 14.82 -14.33 11.11
CA ASP A 76 14.16 -13.53 12.18
C ASP A 76 13.12 -12.55 11.63
N LEU A 77 13.06 -12.38 10.30
CA LEU A 77 12.16 -11.47 9.58
C LEU A 77 11.33 -12.25 8.56
N ARG A 78 10.02 -12.07 8.58
CA ARG A 78 9.15 -12.58 7.52
C ARG A 78 9.19 -11.62 6.32
N ILE A 79 9.62 -12.12 5.18
CA ILE A 79 9.72 -11.36 3.93
C ILE A 79 8.72 -11.94 2.95
N ARG A 80 7.81 -11.12 2.44
CA ARG A 80 6.73 -11.52 1.54
C ARG A 80 7.06 -11.10 0.11
N ALA A 81 6.77 -12.00 -0.81
CA ALA A 81 6.76 -11.68 -2.23
C ALA A 81 5.39 -11.13 -2.59
N GLY A 82 5.30 -9.87 -2.92
CA GLY A 82 4.07 -9.21 -3.32
C GLY A 82 4.23 -8.45 -4.63
N ILE A 83 3.17 -7.79 -5.03
CA ILE A 83 3.13 -6.90 -6.18
C ILE A 83 2.00 -5.89 -5.99
N GLU A 84 2.17 -4.68 -6.50
CA GLU A 84 1.11 -3.69 -6.60
C GLU A 84 0.53 -3.70 -8.02
N LEU A 85 -0.68 -4.25 -8.15
CA LEU A 85 -1.45 -4.23 -9.38
C LEU A 85 -2.07 -2.85 -9.56
N ASP A 86 -1.67 -2.17 -10.61
CA ASP A 86 -2.15 -0.85 -10.96
C ASP A 86 -3.29 -0.90 -11.99
N ASN A 87 -4.08 0.16 -12.05
CA ASN A 87 -5.05 0.37 -13.12
C ASN A 87 -4.42 1.01 -14.37
N ASP A 88 -3.11 0.86 -14.57
CA ASP A 88 -2.37 1.42 -15.71
C ASP A 88 -2.99 0.96 -17.04
N PRO A 89 -3.55 1.85 -17.88
CA PRO A 89 -4.26 1.47 -19.11
C PRO A 89 -3.33 0.87 -20.16
N ILE A 90 -2.01 1.04 -20.03
CA ILE A 90 -1.02 0.54 -20.98
C ILE A 90 -0.48 -0.82 -20.51
N HIS A 91 -0.16 -0.95 -19.22
CA HIS A 91 0.60 -2.08 -18.71
C HIS A 91 -0.22 -3.09 -17.90
N SER A 92 -1.41 -2.72 -17.39
CA SER A 92 -2.17 -3.58 -16.46
C SER A 92 -2.56 -4.95 -17.05
N ALA A 93 -2.74 -5.06 -18.37
CA ALA A 93 -3.04 -6.36 -19.00
C ALA A 93 -1.83 -7.32 -18.90
N ALA A 94 -0.62 -6.82 -19.09
CA ALA A 94 0.61 -7.59 -18.93
C ALA A 94 0.86 -7.93 -17.46
N GLY A 95 0.64 -6.96 -16.56
CA GLY A 95 0.75 -7.13 -15.11
C GLY A 95 -0.20 -8.21 -14.58
N ARG A 96 -1.49 -8.16 -14.94
CA ARG A 96 -2.48 -9.19 -14.54
C ARG A 96 -2.07 -10.58 -15.02
N LYS A 97 -1.67 -10.71 -16.28
CA LYS A 97 -1.20 -11.98 -16.83
C LYS A 97 0.01 -12.50 -16.06
N TRP A 98 0.95 -11.63 -15.71
CA TRP A 98 2.12 -12.01 -14.94
C TRP A 98 1.71 -12.46 -13.53
N ILE A 99 0.81 -11.77 -12.86
CA ILE A 99 0.26 -12.14 -11.54
C ILE A 99 -0.39 -13.52 -11.60
N GLU A 100 -1.26 -13.78 -12.58
CA GLU A 100 -1.92 -15.08 -12.78
C GLU A 100 -0.89 -16.21 -12.96
N GLN A 101 0.16 -15.97 -13.74
CA GLN A 101 1.23 -16.94 -13.98
C GLN A 101 2.11 -17.23 -12.76
N HIS A 102 2.18 -16.30 -11.80
CA HIS A 102 3.03 -16.40 -10.62
C HIS A 102 2.22 -16.40 -9.31
N TRP A 103 0.91 -16.62 -9.40
CA TRP A 103 0.01 -16.60 -8.24
C TRP A 103 0.54 -17.42 -7.06
N ASP A 104 0.92 -18.66 -7.31
CA ASP A 104 1.44 -19.55 -6.26
C ASP A 104 2.78 -19.10 -5.65
N LYS A 105 3.53 -18.23 -6.37
CA LYS A 105 4.78 -17.66 -5.87
C LYS A 105 4.56 -16.42 -5.03
N LEU A 106 3.49 -15.66 -5.31
CA LEU A 106 3.12 -14.47 -4.56
C LEU A 106 2.50 -14.82 -3.19
N ASP A 107 2.77 -13.99 -2.22
CA ASP A 107 2.13 -14.03 -0.90
C ASP A 107 0.96 -13.07 -0.80
N PHE A 108 0.95 -12.00 -1.66
CA PHE A 108 0.07 -10.87 -1.49
C PHE A 108 0.03 -9.99 -2.75
N VAL A 109 -1.15 -9.50 -3.09
CA VAL A 109 -1.37 -8.53 -4.18
C VAL A 109 -2.08 -7.31 -3.63
N LEU A 110 -1.41 -6.15 -3.73
CA LEU A 110 -2.04 -4.84 -3.56
C LEU A 110 -2.77 -4.43 -4.83
N GLY A 111 -3.86 -3.70 -4.69
CA GLY A 111 -4.55 -3.07 -5.82
C GLY A 111 -4.61 -1.56 -5.67
N SER A 112 -4.19 -0.82 -6.68
CA SER A 112 -4.10 0.63 -6.69
C SER A 112 -4.73 1.28 -7.92
N VAL A 113 -5.09 2.55 -7.77
CA VAL A 113 -5.57 3.40 -8.87
C VAL A 113 -4.71 4.64 -8.93
N HIS A 114 -3.86 4.74 -9.94
CA HIS A 114 -2.97 5.88 -10.21
C HIS A 114 -3.33 6.63 -11.50
N PHE A 115 -4.19 6.05 -12.34
CA PHE A 115 -4.60 6.63 -13.61
C PHE A 115 -6.11 6.89 -13.62
N LEU A 116 -6.47 8.08 -14.07
CA LEU A 116 -7.84 8.44 -14.39
C LEU A 116 -8.06 8.32 -15.91
N ASP A 117 -8.49 9.38 -16.56
CA ASP A 117 -8.74 9.41 -18.01
C ASP A 117 -7.48 9.64 -18.86
N ARG A 118 -6.36 10.04 -18.24
CA ARG A 118 -5.07 10.21 -18.93
C ARG A 118 -4.23 8.94 -18.78
N ALA A 119 -3.93 8.33 -19.92
CA ALA A 119 -3.16 7.11 -19.98
C ALA A 119 -1.64 7.31 -19.82
N ASP A 120 -1.17 8.53 -20.05
CA ASP A 120 0.24 8.89 -20.13
C ASP A 120 0.82 9.41 -18.82
N GLN A 121 -0.05 9.68 -17.83
CA GLN A 121 0.39 10.32 -16.60
C GLN A 121 -0.40 9.86 -15.37
N MET A 122 0.31 9.47 -14.33
CA MET A 122 -0.24 9.21 -13.01
C MET A 122 -0.72 10.54 -12.38
N PHE A 123 -1.95 10.55 -11.85
CA PHE A 123 -2.49 11.77 -11.23
C PHE A 123 -1.82 12.09 -9.88
N ASP A 124 -1.21 11.10 -9.24
CA ASP A 124 -0.54 11.23 -7.94
C ASP A 124 0.93 11.61 -8.02
N SER A 125 1.48 11.81 -9.23
CA SER A 125 2.80 12.40 -9.43
C SER A 125 2.86 13.80 -8.82
N VAL A 126 3.90 14.09 -8.03
CA VAL A 126 4.07 15.38 -7.36
C VAL A 126 5.34 16.04 -7.87
N PRO A 127 5.29 17.27 -8.42
CA PRO A 127 4.07 18.14 -8.54
C PRO A 127 3.23 17.93 -9.81
N GLU A 128 3.68 17.15 -10.78
CA GLU A 128 3.17 17.13 -12.17
C GLU A 128 1.70 16.72 -12.27
N GLY A 129 1.26 15.79 -11.41
CA GLY A 129 -0.11 15.27 -11.39
C GLY A 129 -1.15 16.32 -11.00
N ALA A 130 -0.75 17.37 -10.28
CA ALA A 130 -1.67 18.42 -9.81
C ALA A 130 -2.41 19.11 -10.97
N ALA A 131 -1.72 19.32 -12.10
CA ALA A 131 -2.31 19.95 -13.28
C ALA A 131 -3.49 19.14 -13.89
N GLN A 132 -3.63 17.87 -13.54
CA GLN A 132 -4.78 17.07 -14.00
C GLN A 132 -6.10 17.48 -13.33
N PHE A 133 -6.05 18.24 -12.26
CA PHE A 133 -7.25 18.71 -11.52
C PHE A 133 -7.71 20.10 -11.95
N ASP A 134 -6.87 20.86 -12.68
CA ASP A 134 -7.16 22.23 -13.06
C ASP A 134 -8.39 22.33 -13.95
N GLY A 135 -9.37 23.13 -13.50
CA GLY A 135 -10.61 23.42 -14.25
C GLY A 135 -11.53 22.20 -14.43
N ARG A 136 -11.31 21.12 -13.68
CA ARG A 136 -12.11 19.89 -13.80
C ARG A 136 -13.20 19.82 -12.73
N ASP A 137 -14.21 19.04 -13.04
CA ASP A 137 -15.25 18.65 -12.08
C ASP A 137 -14.65 17.62 -11.11
N ILE A 138 -14.35 18.07 -9.89
CA ILE A 138 -13.75 17.23 -8.84
C ILE A 138 -14.71 16.14 -8.38
N ASP A 139 -16.02 16.39 -8.34
CA ASP A 139 -17.03 15.40 -7.96
C ASP A 139 -17.05 14.25 -8.98
N ALA A 140 -16.99 14.56 -10.27
CA ALA A 140 -16.89 13.56 -11.34
C ALA A 140 -15.57 12.78 -11.28
N MET A 141 -14.46 13.43 -10.94
CA MET A 141 -13.15 12.74 -10.78
C MET A 141 -13.18 11.74 -9.62
N TYR A 142 -13.77 12.10 -8.49
CA TYR A 142 -13.94 11.18 -7.35
C TYR A 142 -14.85 10.00 -7.71
N ALA A 143 -15.96 10.26 -8.42
CA ALA A 143 -16.86 9.20 -8.88
C ALA A 143 -16.13 8.21 -9.81
N ASP A 144 -15.32 8.70 -10.76
CA ASP A 144 -14.51 7.86 -11.66
C ASP A 144 -13.44 7.08 -10.89
N TYR A 145 -12.73 7.72 -9.95
CA TYR A 145 -11.74 7.07 -9.11
C TYR A 145 -12.33 5.87 -8.33
N PHE A 146 -13.43 6.07 -7.61
CA PHE A 146 -14.06 4.99 -6.85
C PHE A 146 -14.70 3.92 -7.76
N ARG A 147 -15.17 4.28 -8.95
CA ARG A 147 -15.60 3.30 -9.96
C ARG A 147 -14.43 2.38 -10.35
N ARG A 148 -13.24 2.94 -10.61
CA ARG A 148 -12.02 2.18 -10.95
C ARG A 148 -11.57 1.29 -9.80
N ILE A 149 -11.66 1.75 -8.56
CA ILE A 149 -11.41 0.91 -7.38
C ILE A 149 -12.35 -0.31 -7.38
N ARG A 150 -13.64 -0.12 -7.64
CA ARG A 150 -14.61 -1.24 -7.69
C ARG A 150 -14.28 -2.21 -8.83
N GLU A 151 -13.94 -1.71 -10.01
CA GLU A 151 -13.50 -2.54 -11.14
C GLU A 151 -12.27 -3.36 -10.83
N LEU A 152 -11.30 -2.76 -10.15
CA LEU A 152 -10.08 -3.44 -9.71
C LEU A 152 -10.40 -4.58 -8.72
N VAL A 153 -11.26 -4.33 -7.73
CA VAL A 153 -11.74 -5.33 -6.78
C VAL A 153 -12.44 -6.51 -7.48
N GLU A 154 -13.23 -6.21 -8.51
CA GLU A 154 -13.98 -7.24 -9.26
C GLU A 154 -13.06 -8.14 -10.13
N THR A 155 -11.81 -7.77 -10.35
CA THR A 155 -10.84 -8.66 -11.03
C THR A 155 -10.60 -9.97 -10.29
N GLY A 156 -10.78 -9.98 -8.96
CA GLY A 156 -10.49 -11.12 -8.10
C GLY A 156 -9.01 -11.40 -7.87
N LEU A 157 -8.12 -10.51 -8.30
CA LEU A 157 -6.66 -10.66 -8.18
C LEU A 157 -6.07 -9.91 -6.98
N VAL A 158 -6.88 -9.16 -6.23
CA VAL A 158 -6.40 -8.24 -5.18
C VAL A 158 -6.71 -8.79 -3.79
N ASP A 159 -5.73 -8.82 -2.91
CA ASP A 159 -5.88 -9.20 -1.50
C ASP A 159 -6.13 -7.98 -0.60
N CYS A 160 -5.62 -6.82 -0.99
CA CYS A 160 -5.72 -5.58 -0.24
C CYS A 160 -5.75 -4.37 -1.17
N LEU A 161 -6.53 -3.35 -0.82
CA LEU A 161 -6.51 -2.06 -1.51
C LEU A 161 -5.44 -1.15 -0.90
N ALA A 162 -4.59 -0.62 -1.75
CA ALA A 162 -3.61 0.40 -1.44
C ALA A 162 -4.29 1.78 -1.28
N HIS A 163 -3.77 2.62 -0.40
CA HIS A 163 -4.09 4.07 -0.26
C HIS A 163 -5.47 4.50 -0.81
N LEU A 164 -6.54 3.91 -0.30
CA LEU A 164 -7.90 3.88 -0.86
C LEU A 164 -8.48 5.22 -1.34
N ASP A 165 -8.06 6.35 -0.81
CA ASP A 165 -8.49 7.69 -1.22
C ASP A 165 -7.32 8.57 -1.72
N LEU A 166 -6.40 7.97 -2.47
CA LEU A 166 -5.21 8.64 -3.04
C LEU A 166 -5.57 9.89 -3.86
N ILE A 167 -6.75 9.91 -4.48
CA ILE A 167 -7.22 11.05 -5.29
C ILE A 167 -7.18 12.40 -4.56
N LYS A 168 -7.16 12.41 -3.23
CA LYS A 168 -7.07 13.64 -2.42
C LYS A 168 -5.66 14.25 -2.37
N ILE A 169 -4.64 13.60 -2.96
CA ILE A 169 -3.21 13.90 -2.77
C ILE A 169 -2.83 15.38 -2.94
N HIS A 170 -3.44 16.06 -3.91
CA HIS A 170 -3.19 17.48 -4.18
C HIS A 170 -4.11 18.43 -3.41
N GLY A 171 -4.89 17.92 -2.43
CA GLY A 171 -5.76 18.73 -1.57
C GLY A 171 -7.15 19.00 -2.14
N HIS A 172 -7.46 18.56 -3.35
CA HIS A 172 -8.79 18.69 -3.92
C HIS A 172 -9.80 17.81 -3.19
N ARG A 173 -10.98 18.36 -2.91
CA ARG A 173 -12.07 17.68 -2.22
C ARG A 173 -13.36 17.81 -3.03
N PRO A 174 -14.21 16.79 -3.06
CA PRO A 174 -15.53 16.91 -3.68
C PRO A 174 -16.40 17.88 -2.88
N ASN A 175 -17.27 18.59 -3.58
CA ASN A 175 -18.33 19.39 -2.95
C ASN A 175 -19.56 18.55 -2.62
N ALA A 176 -19.82 17.50 -3.41
CA ALA A 176 -20.89 16.56 -3.14
C ALA A 176 -20.59 15.67 -1.94
N ASP A 177 -21.63 15.20 -1.26
CA ASP A 177 -21.51 14.13 -0.27
C ASP A 177 -21.20 12.81 -0.98
N ILE A 178 -19.98 12.31 -0.79
CA ILE A 178 -19.50 11.04 -1.36
C ILE A 178 -19.70 9.83 -0.41
N ALA A 179 -20.41 10.00 0.70
CA ALA A 179 -20.60 8.93 1.69
C ALA A 179 -21.26 7.69 1.08
N SER A 180 -22.24 7.88 0.18
CA SER A 180 -22.86 6.76 -0.55
C SER A 180 -21.85 6.03 -1.44
N LEU A 181 -21.06 6.76 -2.21
CA LEU A 181 -20.04 6.23 -3.10
C LEU A 181 -18.97 5.43 -2.35
N ILE A 182 -18.50 5.96 -1.24
CA ILE A 182 -17.59 5.27 -0.32
C ILE A 182 -18.27 4.03 0.27
N GLY A 183 -19.51 4.17 0.74
CA GLY A 183 -20.29 3.09 1.33
C GLY A 183 -20.50 1.91 0.39
N GLU A 184 -20.81 2.16 -0.88
CA GLU A 184 -20.93 1.15 -1.94
C GLU A 184 -19.59 0.44 -2.19
N THR A 185 -18.51 1.20 -2.28
CA THR A 185 -17.17 0.66 -2.50
C THR A 185 -16.74 -0.24 -1.35
N LEU A 186 -16.91 0.21 -0.11
CA LEU A 186 -16.59 -0.57 1.08
C LEU A 186 -17.46 -1.83 1.22
N GLU A 187 -18.70 -1.79 0.75
CA GLU A 187 -19.57 -2.97 0.74
C GLU A 187 -19.06 -4.04 -0.24
N ILE A 188 -18.56 -3.65 -1.42
CA ILE A 188 -17.94 -4.56 -2.38
C ILE A 188 -16.66 -5.14 -1.78
N VAL A 189 -15.80 -4.31 -1.20
CA VAL A 189 -14.56 -4.72 -0.51
C VAL A 189 -14.86 -5.75 0.57
N ARG A 190 -15.88 -5.50 1.41
CA ARG A 190 -16.31 -6.42 2.46
C ARG A 190 -16.80 -7.76 1.90
N ARG A 191 -17.65 -7.74 0.88
CA ARG A 191 -18.18 -8.96 0.24
C ARG A 191 -17.09 -9.81 -0.42
N ARG A 192 -16.08 -9.16 -1.00
CA ARG A 192 -14.92 -9.82 -1.60
C ARG A 192 -13.87 -10.23 -0.58
N ASN A 193 -14.09 -9.92 0.71
CA ASN A 193 -13.16 -10.22 1.82
C ASN A 193 -11.74 -9.64 1.62
N ILE A 194 -11.66 -8.47 0.99
CA ILE A 194 -10.42 -7.74 0.72
C ILE A 194 -10.09 -6.84 1.91
N ALA A 195 -8.81 -6.67 2.21
CA ALA A 195 -8.33 -5.75 3.23
C ALA A 195 -8.14 -4.34 2.67
N ILE A 196 -7.92 -3.37 3.55
CA ILE A 196 -7.52 -2.00 3.21
C ILE A 196 -6.23 -1.69 3.96
N GLU A 197 -5.25 -1.10 3.29
CA GLU A 197 -4.07 -0.61 3.97
C GLU A 197 -4.30 0.75 4.64
N LEU A 198 -3.60 0.96 5.73
CA LEU A 198 -3.42 2.24 6.40
C LEU A 198 -2.04 2.77 6.03
N SER A 199 -1.98 3.60 5.01
CA SER A 199 -0.72 4.07 4.44
C SER A 199 -0.28 5.39 5.04
N THR A 200 0.94 5.40 5.58
CA THR A 200 1.55 6.61 6.15
C THR A 200 2.15 7.53 5.07
N ALA A 201 2.17 7.09 3.81
CA ALA A 201 2.69 7.86 2.69
C ALA A 201 2.07 9.26 2.59
N GLY A 202 0.78 9.37 2.84
CA GLY A 202 0.06 10.64 2.72
C GLY A 202 0.57 11.73 3.67
N TRP A 203 1.21 11.36 4.79
CA TRP A 203 1.87 12.33 5.66
C TRP A 203 3.16 12.91 5.08
N ARG A 204 3.68 12.32 4.00
CA ARG A 204 4.84 12.84 3.23
C ARG A 204 4.42 13.59 1.98
N LYS A 205 3.14 13.55 1.64
CA LYS A 205 2.57 14.17 0.43
C LYS A 205 1.94 15.54 0.75
N PRO A 206 1.62 16.37 -0.25
CA PRO A 206 1.04 17.70 -0.03
C PRO A 206 -0.21 17.71 0.87
N ILE A 207 -1.01 16.65 0.79
CA ILE A 207 -2.22 16.48 1.59
C ILE A 207 -1.94 16.36 3.09
N ASN A 208 -0.78 15.84 3.49
CA ASN A 208 -0.39 15.60 4.89
C ASN A 208 -1.45 14.85 5.73
N GLU A 209 -2.11 13.87 5.14
CA GLU A 209 -3.11 13.02 5.78
C GLU A 209 -2.77 11.54 5.62
N LEU A 210 -3.34 10.68 6.47
CA LEU A 210 -3.29 9.23 6.28
C LEU A 210 -4.13 8.82 5.06
N TYR A 211 -3.76 7.74 4.40
CA TYR A 211 -4.62 7.03 3.47
C TYR A 211 -5.12 5.73 4.12
N PRO A 212 -6.46 5.51 4.09
CA PRO A 212 -7.48 6.48 3.78
C PRO A 212 -7.70 7.52 4.88
N SER A 213 -8.56 8.50 4.63
CA SER A 213 -8.98 9.52 5.60
C SER A 213 -9.78 8.90 6.76
N ASP A 214 -9.81 9.60 7.91
CA ASP A 214 -10.45 9.12 9.13
C ASP A 214 -11.91 8.66 8.94
N PRO A 215 -12.78 9.38 8.22
CA PRO A 215 -14.15 8.92 8.01
C PRO A 215 -14.22 7.57 7.26
N ILE A 216 -13.32 7.33 6.33
CA ILE A 216 -13.27 6.06 5.60
C ILE A 216 -12.77 4.94 6.51
N ILE A 217 -11.78 5.22 7.37
CA ILE A 217 -11.29 4.25 8.36
C ILE A 217 -12.43 3.85 9.31
N GLU A 218 -13.16 4.80 9.84
CA GLU A 218 -14.29 4.55 10.74
C GLU A 218 -15.37 3.69 10.09
N LEU A 219 -15.72 3.99 8.83
CA LEU A 219 -16.67 3.19 8.06
C LEU A 219 -16.15 1.78 7.79
N ALA A 220 -14.86 1.62 7.47
CA ALA A 220 -14.24 0.31 7.24
C ALA A 220 -14.25 -0.54 8.52
N ILE A 221 -13.90 0.04 9.66
CA ILE A 221 -13.98 -0.61 10.97
C ILE A 221 -15.41 -1.00 11.29
N GLY A 222 -16.38 -0.09 11.12
CA GLY A 222 -17.80 -0.37 11.34
C GLY A 222 -18.37 -1.49 10.48
N LYS A 223 -17.77 -1.73 9.30
CA LYS A 223 -18.11 -2.84 8.40
C LYS A 223 -17.31 -4.12 8.66
N GLY A 224 -16.37 -4.12 9.61
CA GLY A 224 -15.50 -5.24 9.89
C GLY A 224 -14.50 -5.55 8.76
N ILE A 225 -14.12 -4.55 7.97
CA ILE A 225 -13.12 -4.71 6.92
C ILE A 225 -11.74 -4.82 7.57
N PRO A 226 -10.94 -5.84 7.20
CA PRO A 226 -9.61 -6.02 7.75
C PRO A 226 -8.67 -4.89 7.32
N LEU A 227 -7.77 -4.51 8.24
CA LEU A 227 -6.81 -3.44 8.01
C LEU A 227 -5.38 -3.98 8.07
N THR A 228 -4.49 -3.47 7.21
CA THR A 228 -3.05 -3.70 7.31
C THR A 228 -2.30 -2.36 7.36
N THR A 229 -1.00 -2.40 7.62
CA THR A 229 -0.17 -1.19 7.74
C THR A 229 0.83 -1.10 6.61
N ALA A 230 1.06 0.12 6.12
CA ALA A 230 1.90 0.37 4.97
C ALA A 230 2.63 1.72 5.08
N SER A 231 3.86 1.75 4.60
CA SER A 231 4.61 3.00 4.46
C SER A 231 4.61 3.53 3.02
N ASP A 232 4.39 2.66 2.04
CA ASP A 232 4.58 2.99 0.62
C ASP A 232 5.99 3.58 0.40
N ALA A 233 6.97 2.85 0.92
CA ALA A 233 8.36 3.27 0.92
C ALA A 233 9.01 3.00 -0.44
N HIS A 234 9.59 4.03 -1.04
CA HIS A 234 10.39 3.95 -2.27
C HIS A 234 11.89 3.95 -2.00
N SER A 235 12.26 3.91 -0.73
CA SER A 235 13.63 3.75 -0.24
C SER A 235 13.60 3.01 1.10
N HIS A 236 14.55 2.13 1.32
CA HIS A 236 14.64 1.36 2.57
C HIS A 236 14.72 2.24 3.84
N VAL A 237 15.11 3.52 3.72
CA VAL A 237 15.14 4.45 4.86
C VAL A 237 13.74 4.95 5.25
N GLN A 238 12.76 4.87 4.36
CA GLN A 238 11.36 5.24 4.60
C GLN A 238 10.53 4.08 5.19
N LEU A 239 11.09 2.88 5.24
CA LEU A 239 10.39 1.70 5.74
C LEU A 239 9.89 1.93 7.17
N GLY A 240 8.58 1.72 7.40
CA GLY A 240 7.93 1.95 8.68
C GLY A 240 7.88 3.42 9.12
N GLU A 241 8.11 4.37 8.23
CA GLU A 241 8.08 5.79 8.55
C GLU A 241 6.72 6.21 9.09
N ASN A 242 6.73 6.99 10.19
CA ASN A 242 5.53 7.44 10.90
C ASN A 242 4.70 6.32 11.58
N PHE A 243 5.16 5.08 11.67
CA PHE A 243 4.40 3.98 12.28
C PHE A 243 4.08 4.20 13.76
N ALA A 244 4.94 4.90 14.51
CA ALA A 244 4.61 5.30 15.88
C ALA A 244 3.42 6.28 15.95
N ARG A 245 3.28 7.18 14.96
CA ARG A 245 2.11 8.06 14.81
C ARG A 245 0.87 7.26 14.40
N LEU A 246 1.03 6.33 13.46
CA LEU A 246 -0.03 5.44 13.01
C LEU A 246 -0.58 4.59 14.16
N ALA A 247 0.30 3.98 14.96
CA ALA A 247 -0.09 3.16 16.12
C ALA A 247 -1.01 3.92 17.07
N ARG A 248 -0.62 5.13 17.48
CA ARG A 248 -1.45 5.98 18.35
C ARG A 248 -2.80 6.30 17.73
N LYS A 249 -2.81 6.60 16.42
CA LYS A 249 -4.03 6.97 15.69
C LYS A 249 -5.01 5.80 15.62
N ILE A 250 -4.57 4.64 15.17
CA ILE A 250 -5.46 3.48 15.01
C ILE A 250 -5.91 2.88 16.35
N SER A 251 -5.08 3.00 17.40
CA SER A 251 -5.47 2.66 18.76
C SER A 251 -6.64 3.53 19.26
N ALA A 252 -6.66 4.83 18.89
CA ALA A 252 -7.77 5.73 19.22
C ALA A 252 -9.08 5.31 18.53
N PHE A 253 -9.02 4.69 17.35
CA PHE A 253 -10.17 4.07 16.68
C PHE A 253 -10.56 2.69 17.25
N GLY A 254 -9.87 2.21 18.28
CA GLY A 254 -10.14 0.91 18.89
C GLY A 254 -9.62 -0.30 18.11
N VAL A 255 -8.79 -0.09 17.09
CA VAL A 255 -8.15 -1.19 16.33
C VAL A 255 -7.21 -1.95 17.26
N ARG A 256 -7.39 -3.27 17.36
CA ARG A 256 -6.59 -4.16 18.21
C ARG A 256 -5.72 -5.14 17.42
N HIS A 257 -6.02 -5.31 16.14
CA HIS A 257 -5.30 -6.22 15.26
C HIS A 257 -5.13 -5.56 13.89
N VAL A 258 -4.05 -5.90 13.22
CA VAL A 258 -3.86 -5.68 11.78
C VAL A 258 -3.66 -7.02 11.11
N CYS A 259 -3.93 -7.11 9.81
CA CYS A 259 -3.72 -8.35 9.10
C CYS A 259 -2.35 -8.40 8.42
N ILE A 260 -1.84 -9.62 8.31
CA ILE A 260 -0.67 -10.00 7.54
C ILE A 260 -1.06 -11.08 6.54
N PHE A 261 -0.26 -11.28 5.52
CA PHE A 261 -0.58 -12.20 4.42
C PHE A 261 0.53 -13.20 4.18
N GLN A 262 0.13 -14.41 3.75
CA GLN A 262 1.02 -15.42 3.23
C GLN A 262 0.24 -16.31 2.28
N LYS A 263 0.73 -16.43 1.02
CA LYS A 263 0.05 -17.22 -0.02
C LYS A 263 -1.43 -16.88 -0.11
N HIS A 264 -1.73 -15.58 -0.21
CA HIS A 264 -3.08 -14.99 -0.29
C HIS A 264 -3.98 -15.29 0.93
N LYS A 265 -3.44 -15.92 1.97
CA LYS A 265 -4.15 -16.18 3.22
C LYS A 265 -3.83 -15.12 4.25
N ARG A 266 -4.89 -14.55 4.82
CA ARG A 266 -4.81 -13.54 5.86
C ARG A 266 -4.74 -14.16 7.24
N ALA A 267 -3.90 -13.60 8.10
CA ALA A 267 -3.86 -13.84 9.54
C ALA A 267 -3.86 -12.52 10.29
N GLU A 268 -4.31 -12.55 11.54
CA GLU A 268 -4.33 -11.36 12.40
C GLU A 268 -3.05 -11.26 13.22
N LEU A 269 -2.52 -10.03 13.31
CA LEU A 269 -1.39 -9.66 14.14
C LEU A 269 -1.88 -8.68 15.22
N PRO A 270 -1.81 -9.02 16.52
CA PRO A 270 -2.23 -8.12 17.57
C PRO A 270 -1.33 -6.89 17.63
N LEU A 271 -1.94 -5.72 17.83
CA LEU A 271 -1.22 -4.49 18.11
C LEU A 271 -0.77 -4.50 19.58
N GLN A 272 0.53 -4.35 19.78
CA GLN A 272 1.09 -4.08 21.11
C GLN A 272 1.07 -2.55 21.31
N VAL A 273 0.04 -2.06 21.99
CA VAL A 273 -0.13 -0.65 22.32
C VAL A 273 0.24 -0.41 23.77
#